data_55b8663858919fab911aa86d42dd0e9f
#
_entry.id   55b8663858919fab911aa86d42dd0e9f
#
_cell.length_a   1.000
_cell.length_b   1.000
_cell.length_c   1.000
_cell.angle_alpha   90.00
_cell.angle_beta   90.00
_cell.angle_gamma   90.00
#
_symmetry.space_group_name_H-M   'P 1'
#
loop_
_entity.id
_entity.type
_entity.pdbx_description
1 polymer ?
#
loop_
_entity_poly.entity_id
_entity_poly.type
_entity_poly.pdbx_seq_one_letter_code
_entity_poly.pdbx_strand_id
1 'polypeptide(L)'
;MLIEKDKRGIELQLLYSDENFSVPANVYIIGMMNTADRSLAMLDYALRRRFSFFTMKPGFNTLGFQAYQDSLKSDAFNKLISCVKQLNSKIAEDISLGEGFCIGHSYFVV
;
A
#
# COMPACT_ATOMS: atom_id res chain seq x y z
N MET A 1 -11.39 -14.84 -14.13
CA MET A 1 -11.50 -13.35 -14.12
C MET A 1 -10.60 -12.78 -15.21
N LEU A 2 -11.08 -11.80 -16.01
CA LEU A 2 -10.35 -11.28 -17.19
C LEU A 2 -9.00 -10.60 -16.86
N ILE A 3 -8.75 -10.28 -15.60
CA ILE A 3 -7.48 -9.68 -15.17
C ILE A 3 -6.32 -10.68 -15.07
N GLU A 4 -6.58 -11.97 -15.09
CA GLU A 4 -5.55 -13.02 -15.09
C GLU A 4 -4.76 -13.01 -16.40
N LYS A 5 -3.46 -13.32 -16.34
CA LYS A 5 -2.58 -13.27 -17.52
C LYS A 5 -3.07 -14.18 -18.67
N ASP A 6 -3.57 -15.36 -18.34
CA ASP A 6 -4.08 -16.36 -19.27
C ASP A 6 -5.46 -16.02 -19.84
N LYS A 7 -6.12 -15.00 -19.28
CA LYS A 7 -7.43 -14.50 -19.72
C LYS A 7 -7.34 -13.19 -20.52
N ARG A 8 -6.15 -12.63 -20.70
CA ARG A 8 -5.95 -11.41 -21.47
C ARG A 8 -6.30 -11.62 -22.94
N GLY A 9 -7.05 -10.67 -23.51
CA GLY A 9 -7.53 -10.74 -24.90
C GLY A 9 -8.74 -11.65 -25.11
N ILE A 10 -9.21 -12.38 -24.09
CA ILE A 10 -10.46 -13.13 -24.19
C ILE A 10 -11.63 -12.14 -24.12
N GLU A 11 -12.52 -12.22 -25.09
CA GLU A 11 -13.72 -11.41 -25.14
C GLU A 11 -14.85 -12.07 -24.35
N LEU A 12 -15.56 -11.27 -23.56
CA LEU A 12 -16.79 -11.64 -22.89
C LEU A 12 -17.88 -10.64 -23.28
N GLN A 13 -19.07 -11.15 -23.58
CA GLN A 13 -20.24 -10.32 -23.82
C GLN A 13 -20.78 -9.77 -22.48
N LEU A 14 -21.01 -8.46 -22.42
CA LEU A 14 -21.60 -7.82 -21.27
C LEU A 14 -23.10 -8.06 -21.23
N LEU A 15 -23.62 -8.42 -20.06
CA LEU A 15 -25.01 -8.87 -19.87
C LEU A 15 -26.07 -7.81 -20.19
N TYR A 16 -25.71 -6.52 -20.11
CA TYR A 16 -26.67 -5.42 -20.23
C TYR A 16 -26.53 -4.56 -21.49
N SER A 17 -25.38 -4.65 -22.18
CA SER A 17 -25.13 -3.82 -23.37
C SER A 17 -24.91 -4.61 -24.65
N ASP A 18 -24.85 -5.93 -24.55
CA ASP A 18 -24.48 -6.85 -25.66
C ASP A 18 -23.12 -6.53 -26.31
N GLU A 19 -22.33 -5.66 -25.67
CA GLU A 19 -21.00 -5.31 -26.13
C GLU A 19 -19.95 -6.33 -25.69
N ASN A 20 -18.98 -6.59 -26.56
CA ASN A 20 -17.83 -7.41 -26.21
C ASN A 20 -16.82 -6.61 -25.40
N PHE A 21 -16.39 -7.16 -24.28
CA PHE A 21 -15.38 -6.59 -23.41
C PHE A 21 -14.20 -7.54 -23.26
N SER A 22 -12.99 -7.00 -23.38
CA SER A 22 -11.75 -7.73 -23.09
C SER A 22 -10.75 -6.83 -22.38
N VAL A 23 -9.79 -7.45 -21.70
CA VAL A 23 -8.65 -6.72 -21.12
C VAL A 23 -7.42 -6.99 -21.98
N PRO A 24 -6.88 -5.96 -22.69
CA PRO A 24 -5.70 -6.13 -23.53
C PRO A 24 -4.46 -6.58 -22.73
N ALA A 25 -3.54 -7.27 -23.40
CA ALA A 25 -2.34 -7.81 -22.76
C ALA A 25 -1.38 -6.73 -22.23
N ASN A 26 -1.42 -5.53 -22.80
CA ASN A 26 -0.58 -4.39 -22.43
C ASN A 26 -1.17 -3.50 -21.31
N VAL A 27 -2.30 -3.89 -20.72
CA VAL A 27 -2.91 -3.18 -19.58
C VAL A 27 -2.39 -3.76 -18.27
N TYR A 28 -1.86 -2.91 -17.40
CA TYR A 28 -1.42 -3.25 -16.06
C TYR A 28 -2.35 -2.60 -15.04
N ILE A 29 -2.71 -3.36 -14.00
CA ILE A 29 -3.63 -2.90 -12.95
C ILE A 29 -2.84 -2.74 -11.67
N ILE A 30 -2.80 -1.52 -11.13
CA ILE A 30 -2.22 -1.21 -9.82
C ILE A 30 -3.36 -0.78 -8.91
N GLY A 31 -3.60 -1.57 -7.87
CA GLY A 31 -4.57 -1.26 -6.83
C GLY A 31 -3.88 -0.80 -5.55
N MET A 32 -4.50 0.12 -4.84
CA MET A 32 -4.07 0.54 -3.51
C MET A 32 -5.14 0.18 -2.49
N MET A 33 -4.71 -0.23 -1.31
CA MET A 33 -5.62 -0.54 -0.22
C MET A 33 -5.01 -0.08 1.11
N ASN A 34 -5.87 0.39 2.01
CA ASN A 34 -5.47 0.72 3.38
C ASN A 34 -5.69 -0.51 4.27
N THR A 35 -4.60 -1.13 4.74
CA THR A 35 -4.67 -2.32 5.60
C THR A 35 -5.10 -2.01 7.04
N ALA A 36 -5.11 -0.73 7.44
CA ALA A 36 -5.65 -0.31 8.73
C ALA A 36 -7.19 -0.41 8.79
N ASP A 37 -7.85 -0.38 7.64
CA ASP A 37 -9.29 -0.57 7.57
C ASP A 37 -9.64 -2.05 7.66
N ARG A 38 -10.12 -2.48 8.83
CA ARG A 38 -10.49 -3.88 9.11
C ARG A 38 -11.66 -4.38 8.26
N SER A 39 -12.47 -3.49 7.71
CA SER A 39 -13.56 -3.88 6.79
C SER A 39 -13.04 -4.50 5.50
N LEU A 40 -11.80 -4.17 5.13
CA LEU A 40 -11.08 -4.71 3.97
C LEU A 40 -10.25 -5.97 4.29
N ALA A 41 -10.16 -6.37 5.56
CA ALA A 41 -9.41 -7.58 5.98
C ALA A 41 -10.00 -8.89 5.43
N MET A 42 -11.23 -8.85 4.94
CA MET A 42 -11.92 -9.93 4.23
C MET A 42 -11.72 -9.86 2.72
N LEU A 43 -10.57 -9.37 2.24
CA LEU A 43 -10.23 -9.51 0.83
C LEU A 43 -10.34 -10.97 0.45
N ASP A 44 -11.30 -11.24 -0.44
CA ASP A 44 -11.57 -12.57 -0.96
C ASP A 44 -10.24 -13.24 -1.35
N TYR A 45 -10.04 -14.45 -0.84
CA TYR A 45 -8.88 -15.29 -1.15
C TYR A 45 -8.67 -15.43 -2.67
N ALA A 46 -9.76 -15.34 -3.46
CA ALA A 46 -9.73 -15.33 -4.90
C ALA A 46 -8.99 -14.12 -5.50
N LEU A 47 -9.09 -12.93 -4.89
CA LEU A 47 -8.34 -11.75 -5.31
C LEU A 47 -6.86 -11.84 -4.93
N ARG A 48 -6.55 -12.43 -3.78
CA ARG A 48 -5.14 -12.59 -3.33
C ARG A 48 -4.31 -13.42 -4.30
N ARG A 49 -4.90 -14.38 -4.99
CA ARG A 49 -4.21 -15.21 -5.97
C ARG A 49 -3.89 -14.51 -7.29
N ARG A 50 -4.59 -13.40 -7.58
CA ARG A 50 -4.53 -12.71 -8.88
C ARG A 50 -3.63 -11.49 -8.89
N PHE A 51 -3.22 -11.02 -7.72
CA PHE A 51 -2.37 -9.85 -7.55
C PHE A 51 -1.10 -10.21 -6.79
N SER A 52 0.00 -9.58 -7.18
CA SER A 52 1.19 -9.52 -6.34
C SER A 52 1.01 -8.40 -5.32
N PHE A 53 1.19 -8.72 -4.04
CA PHE A 53 1.03 -7.76 -2.97
C PHE A 53 2.38 -7.16 -2.59
N PHE A 54 2.40 -5.85 -2.46
CA PHE A 54 3.55 -5.10 -1.99
C PHE A 54 3.13 -4.26 -0.78
N THR A 55 3.77 -4.48 0.37
CA THR A 55 3.49 -3.72 1.59
C THR A 55 4.39 -2.49 1.64
N MET A 56 3.79 -1.32 1.64
CA MET A 56 4.50 -0.06 1.86
C MET A 56 4.62 0.22 3.35
N LYS A 57 5.85 0.25 3.84
CA LYS A 57 6.16 0.61 5.24
C LYS A 57 6.49 2.10 5.35
N PRO A 58 6.38 2.70 6.56
CA PRO A 58 6.86 4.06 6.80
C PRO A 58 8.31 4.26 6.36
N GLY A 59 8.55 5.25 5.50
CA GLY A 59 9.82 5.46 4.81
C GLY A 59 10.87 6.28 5.59
N PHE A 60 10.84 6.29 6.93
CA PHE A 60 11.80 7.03 7.76
C PHE A 60 13.28 6.65 7.56
N ASN A 61 13.54 5.46 7.03
CA ASN A 61 14.89 4.96 6.78
C ASN A 61 15.29 5.04 5.29
N THR A 62 14.45 5.65 4.45
CA THR A 62 14.80 5.87 3.04
C THR A 62 15.83 6.98 2.89
N LEU A 63 16.68 6.87 1.87
CA LEU A 63 17.71 7.90 1.58
C LEU A 63 17.07 9.29 1.40
N GLY A 64 15.90 9.36 0.74
CA GLY A 64 15.20 10.63 0.53
C GLY A 64 14.75 11.28 1.82
N PHE A 65 14.17 10.51 2.75
CA PHE A 65 13.76 11.06 4.06
C PHE A 65 14.96 11.45 4.92
N GLN A 66 16.03 10.67 4.93
CA GLN A 66 17.23 10.99 5.67
C GLN A 66 17.89 12.28 5.16
N ALA A 67 18.01 12.45 3.84
CA ALA A 67 18.52 13.68 3.24
C ALA A 67 17.64 14.91 3.61
N TYR A 68 16.32 14.74 3.61
CA TYR A 68 15.40 15.79 4.06
C TYR A 68 15.61 16.12 5.54
N GLN A 69 15.66 15.13 6.42
CA GLN A 69 15.90 15.29 7.84
C GLN A 69 17.22 16.01 8.12
N ASP A 70 18.30 15.64 7.44
CA ASP A 70 19.63 16.28 7.56
C ASP A 70 19.62 17.72 7.07
N SER A 71 18.84 18.05 6.04
CA SER A 71 18.71 19.40 5.50
C SER A 71 18.09 20.39 6.48
N LEU A 72 17.19 19.91 7.36
CA LEU A 72 16.54 20.75 8.37
C LEU A 72 17.46 21.18 9.51
N LYS A 73 18.56 20.47 9.75
CA LYS A 73 19.54 20.74 10.81
C LYS A 73 18.91 21.03 12.17
N SER A 74 17.83 20.33 12.52
CA SER A 74 17.04 20.55 13.72
C SER A 74 17.12 19.37 14.67
N ASP A 75 17.75 19.55 15.83
CA ASP A 75 17.83 18.52 16.87
C ASP A 75 16.45 18.17 17.44
N ALA A 76 15.56 19.16 17.53
CA ALA A 76 14.18 18.93 17.98
C ALA A 76 13.43 18.02 16.99
N PHE A 77 13.60 18.23 15.69
CA PHE A 77 13.01 17.38 14.66
C PHE A 77 13.60 15.95 14.71
N ASN A 78 14.91 15.82 14.86
CA ASN A 78 15.58 14.53 14.98
C ASN A 78 15.06 13.73 16.19
N LYS A 79 14.86 14.41 17.32
CA LYS A 79 14.28 13.82 18.53
C LYS A 79 12.84 13.38 18.31
N LEU A 80 12.03 14.21 17.63
CA LEU A 80 10.64 13.87 17.27
C LEU A 80 10.58 12.61 16.42
N ILE A 81 11.37 12.54 15.35
CA ILE A 81 11.41 11.37 14.46
C ILE A 81 11.87 10.12 15.20
N SER A 82 12.84 10.23 16.11
CA SER A 82 13.27 9.12 16.96
C SER A 82 12.11 8.60 17.84
N CYS A 83 11.35 9.50 18.48
CA CYS A 83 10.17 9.13 19.27
C CYS A 83 9.09 8.45 18.41
N VAL A 84 8.84 8.96 17.20
CA VAL A 84 7.87 8.38 16.28
C VAL A 84 8.29 6.97 15.84
N LYS A 85 9.57 6.76 15.56
CA LYS A 85 10.10 5.41 15.22
C LYS A 85 9.91 4.43 16.38
N GLN A 86 10.18 4.86 17.61
CA GLN A 86 9.95 4.03 18.80
C GLN A 86 8.46 3.73 19.02
N LEU A 87 7.59 4.73 18.81
CA LEU A 87 6.15 4.52 18.87
C LEU A 87 5.67 3.53 17.81
N ASN A 88 6.16 3.65 16.58
CA ASN A 88 5.83 2.72 15.51
C ASN A 88 6.27 1.29 15.82
N SER A 89 7.40 1.08 16.49
CA SER A 89 7.81 -0.26 16.93
C SER A 89 6.79 -0.85 17.91
N LYS A 90 6.31 -0.05 18.87
CA LYS A 90 5.27 -0.51 19.81
C LYS A 90 3.94 -0.79 19.12
N ILE A 91 3.54 0.07 18.17
CA ILE A 91 2.30 -0.13 17.37
C ILE A 91 2.39 -1.43 16.56
N ALA A 92 3.54 -1.69 15.93
CA ALA A 92 3.74 -2.89 15.11
C ALA A 92 3.69 -4.19 15.93
N GLU A 93 4.14 -4.15 17.19
CA GLU A 93 4.13 -5.28 18.12
C GLU A 93 2.77 -5.50 18.79
N ASP A 94 1.89 -4.51 18.77
CA ASP A 94 0.57 -4.60 19.39
C ASP A 94 -0.36 -5.51 18.58
N ILE A 95 -0.91 -6.54 19.22
CA ILE A 95 -1.79 -7.53 18.58
C ILE A 95 -3.07 -6.89 18.03
N SER A 96 -3.54 -5.81 18.67
CA SER A 96 -4.77 -5.13 18.28
C SER A 96 -4.58 -4.12 17.14
N LEU A 97 -3.38 -3.60 16.96
CA LEU A 97 -3.04 -2.58 15.95
C LEU A 97 -2.27 -3.19 14.79
N GLY A 98 -1.02 -3.53 14.98
CA GLY A 98 -0.14 -4.10 13.97
C GLY A 98 0.48 -3.06 13.02
N GLU A 99 1.29 -3.53 12.07
CA GLU A 99 2.06 -2.68 11.14
C GLU A 99 1.21 -1.68 10.33
N GLY A 100 -0.06 -2.02 10.05
CA GLY A 100 -0.94 -1.15 9.26
C GLY A 100 -1.30 0.18 9.95
N PHE A 101 -1.13 0.27 11.27
CA PHE A 101 -1.41 1.48 12.05
C PHE A 101 -0.17 2.33 12.32
N CYS A 102 1.01 1.95 11.82
CA CYS A 102 2.22 2.74 11.98
C CYS A 102 2.09 4.13 11.32
N ILE A 103 2.57 5.14 12.01
CA ILE A 103 2.57 6.53 11.54
C ILE A 103 3.52 6.67 10.35
N GLY A 104 3.02 7.20 9.24
CA GLY A 104 3.79 7.41 8.02
C GLY A 104 4.74 8.60 8.11
N HIS A 105 5.85 8.53 7.36
CA HIS A 105 6.82 9.63 7.27
C HIS A 105 6.27 10.86 6.54
N SER A 106 5.25 10.69 5.70
CA SER A 106 4.63 11.76 4.92
C SER A 106 3.98 12.86 5.78
N TYR A 107 3.65 12.57 7.02
CA TYR A 107 3.14 13.60 7.95
C TYR A 107 4.20 14.63 8.38
N PHE A 108 5.48 14.34 8.15
CA PHE A 108 6.61 15.14 8.61
C PHE A 108 7.39 15.80 7.46
N VAL A 109 6.90 15.67 6.24
CA VAL A 109 7.49 16.28 5.04
C VAL A 109 6.50 17.32 4.52
N VAL A 110 6.96 18.57 4.43
CA VAL A 110 6.19 19.70 3.90
C VAL A 110 6.71 20.10 2.53
#